data_639ed11c0b87b57c3255ea2289b11dc0
#
_entry.id   639ed11c0b87b57c3255ea2289b11dc0
#
_cell.length_a   1.000
_cell.length_b   1.000
_cell.length_c   1.000
_cell.angle_alpha   90.00
_cell.angle_beta   90.00
_cell.angle_gamma   90.00
#
_symmetry.space_group_name_H-M   'P 1'
#
loop_
_entity.id
_entity.type
_entity.pdbx_description
1 polymer ?
#
loop_
_entity_poly.entity_id
_entity_poly.type
_entity_poly.pdbx_seq_one_letter_code
_entity_poly.pdbx_strand_id
1 'polypeptide(L)'
;MEINDLAQRGVREINLLGQNVNAYRSKNLKGQKLKLADLIHLVTEVNGIDRIRFTTSHPLQFTDDLIDTFEDKKLANYLHLPVQSGSDRILKLMRRKHKIELYQKRIARLRSIRPDISISSDFIVGFPGETDEDFAKTLELIDEIGFDQSYSFIYSSRPNTKAANMPDTIPYEVKRERLKELQSKINKNAMKISNSMINSSQEILVEKKSKKDKNQLAGRTENNRWVNFDGPESLIGD
;
A
#
# COMPACT_ATOMS: atom_id res chain seq x y z
N MET A 1 -15.66 17.20 11.89
CA MET A 1 -17.10 16.95 11.95
C MET A 1 -17.45 15.59 11.36
N GLU A 2 -17.23 15.32 10.07
CA GLU A 2 -17.64 14.05 9.43
C GLU A 2 -17.17 12.78 10.16
N ILE A 3 -15.88 12.69 10.54
CA ILE A 3 -15.33 11.49 11.20
C ILE A 3 -15.92 11.31 12.62
N ASN A 4 -16.21 12.38 13.35
CA ASN A 4 -16.89 12.27 14.62
C ASN A 4 -18.31 11.71 14.49
N ASP A 5 -19.03 12.15 13.45
CA ASP A 5 -20.38 11.65 13.17
C ASP A 5 -20.36 10.17 12.75
N LEU A 6 -19.33 9.76 12.00
CA LEU A 6 -19.12 8.36 11.64
C LEU A 6 -18.80 7.50 12.86
N ALA A 7 -17.91 7.97 13.75
CA ALA A 7 -17.58 7.28 14.99
C ALA A 7 -18.80 7.10 15.90
N GLN A 8 -19.65 8.12 16.02
CA GLN A 8 -20.92 8.03 16.78
C GLN A 8 -21.91 7.01 16.18
N ARG A 9 -21.79 6.70 14.89
CA ARG A 9 -22.58 5.66 14.21
C ARG A 9 -21.94 4.27 14.29
N GLY A 10 -20.86 4.10 15.07
CA GLY A 10 -20.17 2.84 15.27
C GLY A 10 -19.12 2.52 14.20
N VAL A 11 -18.70 3.48 13.38
CA VAL A 11 -17.57 3.27 12.45
C VAL A 11 -16.28 3.20 13.25
N ARG A 12 -15.51 2.14 13.07
CA ARG A 12 -14.24 1.87 13.76
C ARG A 12 -13.00 2.10 12.90
N GLU A 13 -13.09 1.89 11.60
CA GLU A 13 -11.97 2.07 10.65
C GLU A 13 -12.27 3.20 9.66
N ILE A 14 -11.30 4.10 9.49
CA ILE A 14 -11.31 5.15 8.46
C ILE A 14 -10.25 4.85 7.42
N ASN A 15 -10.63 4.83 6.15
CA ASN A 15 -9.70 4.74 5.03
C ASN A 15 -9.68 6.06 4.26
N LEU A 16 -8.56 6.79 4.34
CA LEU A 16 -8.35 8.04 3.63
C LEU A 16 -7.98 7.76 2.18
N LEU A 17 -8.83 8.19 1.25
CA LEU A 17 -8.70 7.90 -0.18
C LEU A 17 -8.46 9.18 -0.99
N GLY A 18 -7.71 9.04 -2.08
CA GLY A 18 -7.47 10.10 -3.04
C GLY A 18 -6.60 9.60 -4.20
N GLN A 19 -6.49 10.37 -5.29
CA GLN A 19 -5.59 10.01 -6.41
C GLN A 19 -4.11 10.02 -6.00
N ASN A 20 -3.76 10.86 -5.03
CA ASN A 20 -2.46 10.94 -4.39
C ASN A 20 -2.72 11.50 -2.99
N VAL A 21 -3.14 10.63 -2.07
CA VAL A 21 -3.62 11.04 -0.75
C VAL A 21 -2.54 11.76 0.06
N ASN A 22 -1.28 11.36 -0.06
CA ASN A 22 -0.19 12.00 0.66
C ASN A 22 0.21 13.39 0.09
N ALA A 23 -0.41 13.81 -1.02
CA ALA A 23 -0.40 15.20 -1.50
C ALA A 23 -1.47 16.09 -0.86
N TYR A 24 -2.29 15.54 0.05
CA TYR A 24 -3.33 16.32 0.72
C TYR A 24 -2.80 17.64 1.28
N ARG A 25 -3.54 18.70 1.02
CA ARG A 25 -3.30 20.06 1.53
C ARG A 25 -4.62 20.71 1.85
N SER A 26 -4.71 21.28 3.03
CA SER A 26 -5.86 22.04 3.49
C SER A 26 -5.43 23.24 4.31
N LYS A 27 -6.38 23.96 4.87
CA LYS A 27 -6.17 25.01 5.87
C LYS A 27 -7.13 24.80 7.04
N ASN A 28 -6.64 25.01 8.26
CA ASN A 28 -7.51 25.08 9.42
C ASN A 28 -8.25 26.43 9.49
N LEU A 29 -9.14 26.57 10.46
CA LEU A 29 -9.93 27.80 10.67
C LEU A 29 -9.07 29.06 10.91
N LYS A 30 -7.81 28.89 11.32
CA LYS A 30 -6.83 29.97 11.52
C LYS A 30 -6.00 30.25 10.25
N GLY A 31 -6.30 29.60 9.12
CA GLY A 31 -5.57 29.76 7.86
C GLY A 31 -4.22 29.04 7.78
N GLN A 32 -3.84 28.24 8.79
CA GLN A 32 -2.60 27.46 8.78
C GLN A 32 -2.73 26.29 7.81
N LYS A 33 -1.68 26.04 7.03
CA LYS A 33 -1.62 24.94 6.06
C LYS A 33 -1.52 23.61 6.82
N LEU A 34 -2.37 22.67 6.43
CA LEU A 34 -2.40 21.29 6.92
C LEU A 34 -1.97 20.33 5.82
N LYS A 35 -1.18 19.32 6.19
CA LYS A 35 -0.77 18.18 5.38
C LYS A 35 -1.53 16.93 5.82
N LEU A 36 -1.28 15.79 5.13
CA LEU A 36 -1.87 14.52 5.50
C LEU A 36 -1.50 14.09 6.93
N ALA A 37 -0.25 14.29 7.35
CA ALA A 37 0.18 13.97 8.70
C ALA A 37 -0.66 14.71 9.76
N ASP A 38 -0.91 16.01 9.56
CA ASP A 38 -1.76 16.79 10.46
C ASP A 38 -3.20 16.25 10.49
N LEU A 39 -3.74 15.86 9.32
CA LEU A 39 -5.06 15.25 9.25
C LEU A 39 -5.11 13.91 10.01
N ILE A 40 -4.09 13.06 9.85
CA ILE A 40 -4.00 11.80 10.56
C ILE A 40 -4.02 12.04 12.07
N HIS A 41 -3.18 12.96 12.59
CA HIS A 41 -3.19 13.31 14.01
C HIS A 41 -4.56 13.77 14.51
N LEU A 42 -5.27 14.59 13.72
CA LEU A 42 -6.64 14.98 14.08
C LEU A 42 -7.62 13.79 14.11
N VAL A 43 -7.42 12.79 13.25
CA VAL A 43 -8.27 11.60 13.21
C VAL A 43 -7.92 10.64 14.36
N THR A 44 -6.65 10.53 14.75
CA THR A 44 -6.26 9.68 15.89
C THR A 44 -6.86 10.16 17.23
N GLU A 45 -7.13 11.46 17.36
CA GLU A 45 -7.79 12.04 18.53
C GLU A 45 -9.31 11.73 18.60
N VAL A 46 -9.90 11.20 17.53
CA VAL A 46 -11.34 10.88 17.53
C VAL A 46 -11.60 9.61 18.32
N ASN A 47 -12.43 9.73 19.36
CA ASN A 47 -12.88 8.59 20.15
C ASN A 47 -13.81 7.69 19.32
N GLY A 48 -13.61 6.37 19.40
CA GLY A 48 -14.40 5.37 18.65
C GLY A 48 -13.81 5.03 17.28
N ILE A 49 -12.76 5.71 16.81
CA ILE A 49 -11.96 5.27 15.67
C ILE A 49 -10.75 4.49 16.21
N ASP A 50 -10.65 3.24 15.81
CA ASP A 50 -9.62 2.32 16.28
C ASP A 50 -8.56 2.04 15.21
N ARG A 51 -8.91 2.21 13.91
CA ARG A 51 -7.99 1.94 12.81
C ARG A 51 -8.06 2.99 11.72
N ILE A 52 -6.90 3.43 11.27
CA ILE A 52 -6.74 4.39 10.18
C ILE A 52 -5.89 3.76 9.08
N ARG A 53 -6.35 3.90 7.84
CA ARG A 53 -5.61 3.53 6.63
C ARG A 53 -5.58 4.70 5.66
N PHE A 54 -4.58 4.71 4.81
CA PHE A 54 -4.57 5.57 3.63
C PHE A 54 -3.94 4.81 2.45
N THR A 55 -4.40 5.10 1.24
CA THR A 55 -3.96 4.43 0.02
C THR A 55 -3.66 5.44 -1.08
N THR A 56 -3.04 4.96 -2.16
CA THR A 56 -2.71 5.79 -3.33
C THR A 56 -1.67 6.87 -3.02
N SER A 57 -0.56 6.44 -2.46
CA SER A 57 0.57 7.28 -2.06
C SER A 57 1.62 7.42 -3.17
N HIS A 58 2.36 8.52 -3.16
CA HIS A 58 3.50 8.73 -4.07
C HIS A 58 4.80 8.81 -3.25
N PRO A 59 5.88 8.09 -3.62
CA PRO A 59 7.10 8.01 -2.83
C PRO A 59 7.72 9.38 -2.45
N LEU A 60 7.68 10.38 -3.35
CA LEU A 60 8.19 11.72 -3.06
C LEU A 60 7.45 12.45 -1.94
N GLN A 61 6.17 12.14 -1.76
CA GLN A 61 5.32 12.80 -0.77
C GLN A 61 5.11 11.96 0.49
N PHE A 62 5.78 10.83 0.58
CA PHE A 62 5.88 10.01 1.79
C PHE A 62 7.01 10.58 2.65
N THR A 63 6.77 11.76 3.21
CA THR A 63 7.72 12.59 3.97
C THR A 63 7.93 12.07 5.39
N ASP A 64 8.98 12.57 6.07
CA ASP A 64 9.34 12.10 7.41
C ASP A 64 8.21 12.34 8.42
N ASP A 65 7.56 13.51 8.36
CA ASP A 65 6.38 13.81 9.19
C ASP A 65 5.21 12.84 8.98
N LEU A 66 5.03 12.32 7.76
CA LEU A 66 4.02 11.31 7.48
C LEU A 66 4.46 9.91 7.96
N ILE A 67 5.75 9.60 7.88
CA ILE A 67 6.31 8.34 8.41
C ILE A 67 6.14 8.31 9.93
N ASP A 68 6.38 9.43 10.62
CA ASP A 68 6.28 9.52 12.07
C ASP A 68 4.85 9.27 12.58
N THR A 69 3.81 9.50 11.76
CA THR A 69 2.44 9.14 12.14
C THR A 69 2.24 7.64 12.42
N PHE A 70 3.12 6.77 11.89
CA PHE A 70 3.07 5.33 12.17
C PHE A 70 3.53 4.95 13.59
N GLU A 71 3.99 5.88 14.40
CA GLU A 71 4.17 5.70 15.84
C GLU A 71 2.81 5.48 16.54
N ASP A 72 1.74 6.08 16.01
CA ASP A 72 0.40 5.89 16.54
C ASP A 72 -0.15 4.50 16.17
N LYS A 73 -0.58 3.74 17.18
CA LYS A 73 -1.10 2.38 17.01
C LYS A 73 -2.40 2.30 16.22
N LYS A 74 -3.14 3.40 16.09
CA LYS A 74 -4.35 3.44 15.26
C LYS A 74 -4.02 3.37 13.77
N LEU A 75 -2.81 3.74 13.33
CA LEU A 75 -2.40 3.45 11.95
C LEU A 75 -2.18 1.96 11.76
N ALA A 76 -2.90 1.39 10.80
CA ALA A 76 -2.78 -0.01 10.45
C ALA A 76 -1.33 -0.37 10.06
N ASN A 77 -0.88 -1.56 10.46
CA ASN A 77 0.46 -2.07 10.17
C ASN A 77 0.60 -2.49 8.69
N TYR A 78 0.24 -1.57 7.80
CA TYR A 78 0.19 -1.76 6.37
C TYR A 78 0.41 -0.45 5.62
N LEU A 79 1.27 -0.47 4.61
CA LEU A 79 1.48 0.66 3.70
C LEU A 79 1.39 0.20 2.25
N HIS A 80 0.57 0.88 1.43
CA HIS A 80 0.61 0.77 -0.02
C HIS A 80 1.36 1.96 -0.60
N LEU A 81 2.55 1.70 -1.17
CA LEU A 81 3.43 2.73 -1.74
C LEU A 81 3.92 2.32 -3.13
N PRO A 82 3.22 2.73 -4.20
CA PRO A 82 3.53 2.36 -5.57
C PRO A 82 4.91 2.82 -6.03
N VAL A 83 5.83 1.89 -6.34
CA VAL A 83 7.17 2.19 -6.87
C VAL A 83 7.23 2.16 -8.39
N GLN A 84 6.47 1.28 -9.02
CA GLN A 84 6.31 1.02 -10.46
C GLN A 84 7.46 0.22 -11.10
N SER A 85 8.72 0.49 -10.78
CA SER A 85 9.92 -0.20 -11.29
C SER A 85 11.07 -0.06 -10.31
N GLY A 86 11.98 -1.03 -10.29
CA GLY A 86 13.24 -0.99 -9.54
C GLY A 86 14.38 -0.29 -10.26
N SER A 87 14.17 0.16 -11.51
CA SER A 87 15.18 0.85 -12.31
C SER A 87 14.95 2.37 -12.33
N ASP A 88 15.93 3.14 -11.87
CA ASP A 88 15.91 4.61 -11.95
C ASP A 88 15.79 5.10 -13.41
N ARG A 89 16.36 4.35 -14.36
CA ARG A 89 16.26 4.66 -15.78
C ARG A 89 14.82 4.55 -16.27
N ILE A 90 14.14 3.48 -15.92
CA ILE A 90 12.72 3.26 -16.25
C ILE A 90 11.82 4.25 -15.51
N LEU A 91 12.06 4.50 -14.24
CA LEU A 91 11.33 5.52 -13.47
C LEU A 91 11.42 6.90 -14.14
N LYS A 92 12.60 7.29 -14.63
CA LYS A 92 12.79 8.54 -15.39
C LYS A 92 11.97 8.55 -16.68
N LEU A 93 11.95 7.45 -17.44
CA LEU A 93 11.13 7.30 -18.65
C LEU A 93 9.62 7.36 -18.33
N MET A 94 9.19 6.75 -17.24
CA MET A 94 7.81 6.84 -16.69
C MET A 94 7.49 8.24 -16.13
N ARG A 95 8.44 9.18 -16.14
CA ARG A 95 8.32 10.52 -15.53
C ARG A 95 8.04 10.48 -14.03
N ARG A 96 8.48 9.43 -13.37
CA ARG A 96 8.56 9.37 -11.91
C ARG A 96 9.79 10.16 -11.46
N LYS A 97 9.60 11.08 -10.52
CA LYS A 97 10.66 11.99 -10.07
C LYS A 97 11.47 11.44 -8.89
N HIS A 98 11.08 10.29 -8.36
CA HIS A 98 11.81 9.63 -7.28
C HIS A 98 12.88 8.67 -7.84
N LYS A 99 13.88 8.39 -7.01
CA LYS A 99 14.90 7.37 -7.21
C LYS A 99 14.68 6.21 -6.24
N ILE A 100 15.22 5.05 -6.58
CA ILE A 100 15.12 3.84 -5.75
C ILE A 100 15.78 4.05 -4.40
N GLU A 101 16.93 4.70 -4.34
CA GLU A 101 17.60 5.04 -3.08
C GLU A 101 16.67 5.79 -2.10
N LEU A 102 15.92 6.79 -2.59
CA LEU A 102 14.94 7.50 -1.76
C LEU A 102 13.84 6.58 -1.26
N TYR A 103 13.34 5.69 -2.13
CA TYR A 103 12.32 4.72 -1.78
C TYR A 103 12.80 3.78 -0.66
N GLN A 104 13.97 3.16 -0.84
CA GLN A 104 14.59 2.28 0.14
C GLN A 104 14.81 3.00 1.50
N LYS A 105 15.32 4.24 1.47
CA LYS A 105 15.53 5.05 2.65
C LYS A 105 14.24 5.34 3.43
N ARG A 106 13.13 5.61 2.71
CA ARG A 106 11.80 5.81 3.31
C ARG A 106 11.27 4.54 3.97
N ILE A 107 11.39 3.39 3.28
CA ILE A 107 10.98 2.10 3.83
C ILE A 107 11.85 1.71 5.04
N ALA A 108 13.16 1.91 4.98
CA ALA A 108 14.05 1.63 6.11
C ALA A 108 13.68 2.46 7.34
N ARG A 109 13.38 3.76 7.15
CA ARG A 109 12.90 4.61 8.24
C ARG A 109 11.55 4.15 8.79
N LEU A 110 10.60 3.82 7.92
CA LEU A 110 9.31 3.29 8.35
C LEU A 110 9.47 2.01 9.18
N ARG A 111 10.35 1.10 8.76
CA ARG A 111 10.64 -0.13 9.49
C ARG A 111 11.39 0.09 10.80
N SER A 112 12.08 1.20 10.98
CA SER A 112 12.65 1.53 12.31
C SER A 112 11.56 1.88 13.33
N ILE A 113 10.37 2.31 12.87
CA ILE A 113 9.18 2.60 13.71
C ILE A 113 8.28 1.35 13.82
N ARG A 114 8.02 0.68 12.69
CA ARG A 114 7.18 -0.52 12.56
C ARG A 114 7.95 -1.64 11.86
N PRO A 115 8.74 -2.46 12.59
CA PRO A 115 9.64 -3.46 12.00
C PRO A 115 8.93 -4.52 11.15
N ASP A 116 7.71 -4.87 11.51
CA ASP A 116 6.87 -5.91 10.90
C ASP A 116 5.82 -5.37 9.92
N ILE A 117 5.90 -4.07 9.56
CA ILE A 117 4.92 -3.46 8.66
C ILE A 117 4.90 -4.16 7.29
N SER A 118 3.70 -4.54 6.84
CA SER A 118 3.48 -5.06 5.49
C SER A 118 3.52 -3.93 4.46
N ILE A 119 4.39 -4.07 3.47
CA ILE A 119 4.55 -3.11 2.37
C ILE A 119 3.94 -3.70 1.10
N SER A 120 3.02 -2.99 0.48
CA SER A 120 2.44 -3.30 -0.81
C SER A 120 2.82 -2.25 -1.85
N SER A 121 2.89 -2.64 -3.11
CA SER A 121 3.27 -1.74 -4.20
C SER A 121 2.53 -2.07 -5.50
N ASP A 122 2.70 -1.20 -6.50
CA ASP A 122 2.35 -1.45 -7.89
C ASP A 122 3.62 -1.60 -8.71
N PHE A 123 3.59 -2.53 -9.67
CA PHE A 123 4.69 -2.77 -10.62
C PHE A 123 4.18 -2.79 -12.06
N ILE A 124 4.95 -2.21 -12.96
CA ILE A 124 4.71 -2.24 -14.40
C ILE A 124 5.93 -2.89 -15.06
N VAL A 125 5.71 -3.99 -15.78
CA VAL A 125 6.73 -4.68 -16.56
C VAL A 125 6.54 -4.42 -18.05
N GLY A 126 7.61 -4.53 -18.83
CA GLY A 126 7.57 -4.34 -20.27
C GLY A 126 7.26 -2.90 -20.69
N PHE A 127 7.66 -1.92 -19.88
CA PHE A 127 7.61 -0.52 -20.28
C PHE A 127 8.51 -0.29 -21.51
N PRO A 128 8.11 0.53 -22.51
CA PRO A 128 8.93 0.76 -23.70
C PRO A 128 10.37 1.10 -23.37
N GLY A 129 11.30 0.31 -23.91
CA GLY A 129 12.73 0.42 -23.66
C GLY A 129 13.25 -0.23 -22.37
N GLU A 130 12.44 -0.98 -21.63
CA GLU A 130 12.90 -1.77 -20.49
C GLU A 130 13.82 -2.90 -20.94
N THR A 131 15.04 -2.94 -20.44
CA THR A 131 16.02 -4.02 -20.72
C THR A 131 15.89 -5.15 -19.68
N ASP A 132 16.57 -6.28 -19.92
CA ASP A 132 16.65 -7.37 -18.93
C ASP A 132 17.33 -6.92 -17.64
N GLU A 133 18.33 -6.04 -17.75
CA GLU A 133 19.01 -5.45 -16.60
C GLU A 133 18.08 -4.54 -15.77
N ASP A 134 17.19 -3.75 -16.41
CA ASP A 134 16.19 -2.95 -15.69
C ASP A 134 15.17 -3.83 -14.97
N PHE A 135 14.75 -4.91 -15.63
CA PHE A 135 13.83 -5.87 -15.02
C PHE A 135 14.49 -6.60 -13.84
N ALA A 136 15.76 -7.02 -13.99
CA ALA A 136 16.53 -7.63 -12.88
C ALA A 136 16.59 -6.70 -11.65
N LYS A 137 16.85 -5.40 -11.83
CA LYS A 137 16.80 -4.42 -10.72
C LYS A 137 15.43 -4.35 -10.04
N THR A 138 14.34 -4.57 -10.79
CA THR A 138 13.00 -4.63 -10.20
C THR A 138 12.83 -5.89 -9.35
N LEU A 139 13.35 -7.03 -9.80
CA LEU A 139 13.33 -8.27 -9.04
C LEU A 139 14.22 -8.21 -7.78
N GLU A 140 15.37 -7.55 -7.86
CA GLU A 140 16.27 -7.30 -6.73
C GLU A 140 15.58 -6.43 -5.67
N LEU A 141 14.91 -5.36 -6.08
CA LEU A 141 14.14 -4.50 -5.17
C LEU A 141 13.01 -5.27 -4.47
N ILE A 142 12.34 -6.20 -5.18
CA ILE A 142 11.29 -7.04 -4.59
C ILE A 142 11.85 -7.93 -3.50
N ASP A 143 13.02 -8.52 -3.72
CA ASP A 143 13.68 -9.38 -2.72
C ASP A 143 14.17 -8.57 -1.51
N GLU A 144 14.77 -7.40 -1.75
CA GLU A 144 15.32 -6.53 -0.72
C GLU A 144 14.22 -5.96 0.21
N ILE A 145 13.15 -5.43 -0.37
CA ILE A 145 12.04 -4.86 0.38
C ILE A 145 11.14 -5.96 0.96
N GLY A 146 11.03 -7.12 0.31
CA GLY A 146 10.13 -8.17 0.74
C GLY A 146 8.66 -7.74 0.70
N PHE A 147 8.23 -7.20 -0.44
CA PHE A 147 6.86 -6.74 -0.61
C PHE A 147 5.84 -7.85 -0.34
N ASP A 148 4.78 -7.47 0.36
CA ASP A 148 3.58 -8.28 0.55
C ASP A 148 2.68 -8.24 -0.71
N GLN A 149 1.44 -8.67 -0.59
CA GLN A 149 0.45 -8.62 -1.67
C GLN A 149 0.54 -7.30 -2.43
N SER A 150 0.91 -7.38 -3.70
CA SER A 150 1.16 -6.22 -4.57
C SER A 150 0.51 -6.43 -5.92
N TYR A 151 0.26 -5.34 -6.62
CA TYR A 151 -0.32 -5.39 -7.96
C TYR A 151 0.77 -5.29 -9.01
N SER A 152 0.60 -6.03 -10.11
CA SER A 152 1.57 -6.02 -11.22
C SER A 152 0.86 -6.13 -12.56
N PHE A 153 1.35 -5.34 -13.51
CA PHE A 153 0.71 -5.17 -14.81
C PHE A 153 1.75 -5.17 -15.92
N ILE A 154 1.39 -5.72 -17.10
CA ILE A 154 2.10 -5.41 -18.33
C ILE A 154 1.77 -3.96 -18.69
N TYR A 155 2.78 -3.21 -19.13
CA TYR A 155 2.57 -1.87 -19.66
C TYR A 155 1.48 -1.88 -20.74
N SER A 156 0.52 -1.00 -20.59
CA SER A 156 -0.52 -0.71 -21.58
C SER A 156 -0.44 0.76 -21.98
N SER A 157 -0.31 1.00 -23.26
CA SER A 157 -0.23 2.35 -23.81
C SER A 157 -1.52 3.12 -23.52
N ARG A 158 -1.36 4.36 -23.04
CA ARG A 158 -2.49 5.27 -22.79
C ARG A 158 -2.40 6.45 -23.76
N PRO A 159 -3.49 6.79 -24.47
CA PRO A 159 -3.51 7.96 -25.37
C PRO A 159 -3.02 9.23 -24.65
N ASN A 160 -2.41 10.12 -25.41
CA ASN A 160 -1.90 11.41 -24.92
C ASN A 160 -0.76 11.34 -23.88
N THR A 161 -0.12 10.17 -23.70
CA THR A 161 1.10 10.05 -22.90
C THR A 161 2.35 10.05 -23.77
N LYS A 162 3.49 10.53 -23.25
CA LYS A 162 4.76 10.42 -23.98
C LYS A 162 5.17 8.97 -24.22
N ALA A 163 4.84 8.09 -23.30
CA ALA A 163 5.13 6.67 -23.42
C ALA A 163 4.38 6.01 -24.60
N ALA A 164 3.20 6.51 -24.98
CA ALA A 164 2.45 6.02 -26.13
C ALA A 164 3.19 6.25 -27.47
N ASN A 165 4.08 7.25 -27.52
CA ASN A 165 4.87 7.58 -28.71
C ASN A 165 6.26 6.94 -28.69
N MET A 166 6.59 6.16 -27.67
CA MET A 166 7.86 5.44 -27.58
C MET A 166 7.79 4.13 -28.39
N PRO A 167 8.87 3.75 -29.10
CA PRO A 167 8.92 2.45 -29.76
C PRO A 167 8.77 1.33 -28.72
N ASP A 168 7.75 0.52 -28.87
CA ASP A 168 7.55 -0.67 -28.04
C ASP A 168 8.11 -1.88 -28.77
N THR A 169 9.41 -2.13 -28.56
CA THR A 169 10.18 -3.19 -29.21
C THR A 169 10.22 -4.50 -28.42
N ILE A 170 9.63 -4.52 -27.23
CA ILE A 170 9.66 -5.72 -26.38
C ILE A 170 8.54 -6.67 -26.82
N PRO A 171 8.86 -7.91 -27.25
CA PRO A 171 7.85 -8.89 -27.61
C PRO A 171 6.87 -9.16 -26.47
N TYR A 172 5.59 -9.36 -26.79
CA TYR A 172 4.56 -9.60 -25.80
C TYR A 172 4.83 -10.83 -24.91
N GLU A 173 5.42 -11.87 -25.49
CA GLU A 173 5.81 -13.08 -24.76
C GLU A 173 6.85 -12.77 -23.66
N VAL A 174 7.84 -11.94 -23.95
CA VAL A 174 8.84 -11.49 -22.98
C VAL A 174 8.18 -10.72 -21.84
N LYS A 175 7.24 -9.81 -22.16
CA LYS A 175 6.48 -9.07 -21.14
C LYS A 175 5.66 -10.01 -20.24
N ARG A 176 5.06 -11.04 -20.84
CA ARG A 176 4.27 -12.04 -20.11
C ARG A 176 5.15 -12.89 -19.18
N GLU A 177 6.32 -13.28 -19.65
CA GLU A 177 7.28 -14.04 -18.82
C GLU A 177 7.79 -13.19 -17.65
N ARG A 178 8.18 -11.93 -17.90
CA ARG A 178 8.57 -10.99 -16.84
C ARG A 178 7.45 -10.81 -15.81
N LEU A 179 6.22 -10.64 -16.26
CA LEU A 179 5.06 -10.53 -15.32
C LEU A 179 4.91 -11.78 -14.47
N LYS A 180 4.98 -12.97 -15.06
CA LYS A 180 4.87 -14.25 -14.36
C LYS A 180 5.98 -14.42 -13.31
N GLU A 181 7.21 -14.10 -13.68
CA GLU A 181 8.36 -14.18 -12.75
C GLU A 181 8.20 -13.21 -11.59
N LEU A 182 7.84 -11.96 -11.87
CA LEU A 182 7.61 -10.93 -10.85
C LEU A 182 6.49 -11.34 -9.89
N GLN A 183 5.35 -11.82 -10.42
CA GLN A 183 4.23 -12.30 -9.61
C GLN A 183 4.63 -13.50 -8.75
N SER A 184 5.45 -14.41 -9.26
CA SER A 184 5.95 -15.56 -8.50
C SER A 184 6.77 -15.11 -7.29
N LYS A 185 7.65 -14.10 -7.44
CA LYS A 185 8.43 -13.54 -6.33
C LYS A 185 7.52 -12.87 -5.29
N ILE A 186 6.60 -12.02 -5.72
CA ILE A 186 5.65 -11.35 -4.80
C ILE A 186 4.81 -12.39 -4.04
N ASN A 187 4.28 -13.40 -4.73
CA ASN A 187 3.50 -14.45 -4.09
C ASN A 187 4.31 -15.26 -3.06
N LYS A 188 5.59 -15.52 -3.35
CA LYS A 188 6.50 -16.18 -2.42
C LYS A 188 6.69 -15.33 -1.15
N ASN A 189 6.89 -14.03 -1.28
CA ASN A 189 7.00 -13.11 -0.15
C ASN A 189 5.70 -13.06 0.66
N ALA A 190 4.56 -12.88 0.00
CA ALA A 190 3.24 -12.85 0.64
C ALA A 190 2.95 -14.15 1.40
N MET A 191 3.33 -15.31 0.83
CA MET A 191 3.22 -16.61 1.49
C MET A 191 4.14 -16.71 2.73
N LYS A 192 5.38 -16.22 2.63
CA LYS A 192 6.32 -16.16 3.76
C LYS A 192 5.75 -15.33 4.91
N ILE A 193 5.19 -14.15 4.61
CA ILE A 193 4.54 -13.29 5.60
C ILE A 193 3.31 -14.00 6.20
N SER A 194 2.46 -14.62 5.36
CA SER A 194 1.29 -15.36 5.86
C SER A 194 1.70 -16.52 6.79
N ASN A 195 2.76 -17.25 6.44
CA ASN A 195 3.26 -18.35 7.27
C ASN A 195 3.84 -17.85 8.61
N SER A 196 4.48 -16.67 8.65
CA SER A 196 4.98 -16.10 9.90
C SER A 196 3.88 -15.65 10.86
N MET A 197 2.65 -15.48 10.35
CA MET A 197 1.49 -15.15 11.17
C MET A 197 0.82 -16.37 11.82
N ILE A 198 1.18 -17.60 11.41
CA ILE A 198 0.63 -18.82 11.99
C ILE A 198 1.08 -18.90 13.47
N ASN A 199 0.14 -19.28 14.35
CA ASN A 199 0.34 -19.33 15.80
C ASN A 199 0.64 -17.97 16.46
N SER A 200 0.32 -16.85 15.80
CA SER A 200 0.35 -15.53 16.39
C SER A 200 -1.06 -14.98 16.63
N SER A 201 -1.21 -14.10 17.61
CA SER A 201 -2.45 -13.35 17.82
C SER A 201 -2.52 -12.21 16.82
N GLN A 202 -3.68 -12.07 16.17
CA GLN A 202 -3.93 -11.01 15.20
C GLN A 202 -5.16 -10.22 15.61
N GLU A 203 -5.04 -8.91 15.62
CA GLU A 203 -6.19 -8.02 15.78
C GLU A 203 -6.93 -7.92 14.44
N ILE A 204 -8.23 -8.18 14.47
CA ILE A 204 -9.09 -8.12 13.28
C ILE A 204 -10.28 -7.20 13.53
N LEU A 205 -10.65 -6.41 12.52
CA LEU A 205 -11.94 -5.73 12.50
C LEU A 205 -12.95 -6.67 11.84
N VAL A 206 -14.00 -7.01 12.58
CA VAL A 206 -15.05 -7.93 12.10
C VAL A 206 -16.04 -7.16 11.24
N GLU A 207 -16.05 -7.44 9.93
CA GLU A 207 -16.82 -6.64 9.00
C GLU A 207 -18.19 -7.23 8.64
N LYS A 208 -18.30 -8.56 8.61
CA LYS A 208 -19.49 -9.24 8.09
C LYS A 208 -19.48 -10.74 8.34
N LYS A 209 -20.58 -11.40 7.96
CA LYS A 209 -20.61 -12.87 7.78
C LYS A 209 -19.69 -13.28 6.63
N SER A 210 -19.05 -14.43 6.79
CA SER A 210 -18.23 -15.02 5.73
C SER A 210 -19.07 -15.37 4.50
N LYS A 211 -18.52 -15.13 3.32
CA LYS A 211 -19.13 -15.57 2.06
C LYS A 211 -18.94 -17.06 1.79
N LYS A 212 -17.94 -17.67 2.45
CA LYS A 212 -17.61 -19.10 2.26
C LYS A 212 -18.44 -20.00 3.15
N ASP A 213 -18.68 -19.59 4.38
CA ASP A 213 -19.51 -20.31 5.35
C ASP A 213 -20.38 -19.31 6.12
N LYS A 214 -21.71 -19.46 6.04
CA LYS A 214 -22.67 -18.55 6.67
C LYS A 214 -22.64 -18.61 8.20
N ASN A 215 -22.05 -19.64 8.79
CA ASN A 215 -21.88 -19.79 10.23
C ASN A 215 -20.64 -19.07 10.76
N GLN A 216 -19.78 -18.61 9.86
CA GLN A 216 -18.55 -17.90 10.21
C GLN A 216 -18.66 -16.39 9.97
N LEU A 217 -17.90 -15.66 10.76
CA LEU A 217 -17.64 -14.23 10.54
C LEU A 217 -16.39 -14.02 9.67
N ALA A 218 -16.30 -12.86 9.07
CA ALA A 218 -15.15 -12.45 8.28
C ALA A 218 -14.71 -11.05 8.70
N GLY A 219 -13.42 -10.93 8.97
CA GLY A 219 -12.79 -9.66 9.31
C GLY A 219 -11.43 -9.50 8.63
N ARG A 220 -10.82 -8.32 8.75
CA ARG A 220 -9.50 -8.03 8.21
C ARG A 220 -8.50 -7.72 9.30
N THR A 221 -7.32 -8.31 9.15
CA THR A 221 -6.14 -7.95 9.94
C THR A 221 -5.64 -6.55 9.58
N GLU A 222 -4.75 -6.00 10.39
CA GLU A 222 -4.10 -4.72 10.07
C GLU A 222 -3.35 -4.76 8.73
N ASN A 223 -2.68 -5.87 8.40
CA ASN A 223 -1.99 -6.06 7.12
C ASN A 223 -2.91 -6.53 5.97
N ASN A 224 -4.22 -6.26 6.11
CA ASN A 224 -5.24 -6.39 5.06
C ASN A 224 -5.57 -7.84 4.64
N ARG A 225 -5.31 -8.85 5.47
CA ARG A 225 -5.71 -10.24 5.22
C ARG A 225 -7.11 -10.52 5.73
N TRP A 226 -7.90 -11.21 4.90
CA TRP A 226 -9.19 -11.73 5.30
C TRP A 226 -9.03 -12.97 6.17
N VAL A 227 -9.70 -12.98 7.30
CA VAL A 227 -9.78 -14.10 8.24
C VAL A 227 -11.25 -14.48 8.39
N ASN A 228 -11.55 -15.80 8.28
CA ASN A 228 -12.86 -16.34 8.62
C ASN A 228 -12.72 -17.13 9.94
N PHE A 229 -13.67 -16.95 10.83
CA PHE A 229 -13.62 -17.56 12.17
C PHE A 229 -15.05 -17.74 12.73
N ASP A 230 -15.19 -18.63 13.69
CA ASP A 230 -16.45 -18.88 14.37
C ASP A 230 -16.68 -17.84 15.45
N GLY A 231 -17.87 -17.23 15.49
CA GLY A 231 -18.21 -16.23 16.49
C GLY A 231 -19.65 -15.75 16.37
N PRO A 232 -20.19 -15.11 17.42
CA PRO A 232 -21.53 -14.53 17.39
C PRO A 232 -21.60 -13.28 16.51
N GLU A 233 -22.76 -13.08 15.86
CA GLU A 233 -22.98 -11.91 14.97
C GLU A 233 -22.82 -10.56 15.68
N SER A 234 -22.94 -10.51 16.99
CA SER A 234 -22.75 -9.31 17.80
C SER A 234 -21.33 -8.74 17.73
N LEU A 235 -20.33 -9.51 17.24
CA LEU A 235 -18.97 -9.04 17.01
C LEU A 235 -18.82 -8.21 15.72
N ILE A 236 -19.84 -8.14 14.86
CA ILE A 236 -19.74 -7.33 13.64
C ILE A 236 -19.68 -5.85 14.02
N GLY A 237 -18.57 -5.21 13.63
CA GLY A 237 -18.26 -3.81 13.96
C GLY A 237 -17.24 -3.63 15.09
N ASP A 238 -16.82 -4.74 15.73
CA ASP A 238 -15.79 -4.76 16.76
C ASP A 238 -14.42 -5.14 16.21
#